data_46172b2859144e1e48418dd0b460eee4
#
_entry.id   46172b2859144e1e48418dd0b460eee4
#
_cell.length_a   1.000
_cell.length_b   1.000
_cell.length_c   1.000
_cell.angle_alpha   90.00
_cell.angle_beta   90.00
_cell.angle_gamma   90.00
#
_symmetry.space_group_name_H-M   'P 1'
#
loop_
_entity.id
_entity.type
_entity.pdbx_description
1 polymer ?
#
loop_
_entity_poly.entity_id
_entity_poly.type
_entity_poly.pdbx_seq_one_letter_code
_entity_poly.pdbx_strand_id
1 'polypeptide(L)'
;VQIALGNHDLDHKDTMEIGTAYEKRFRMPHVQPAIRNLATNDLFYKGETPDFEYFQAKTFVPYEFGNAYYSFVFGPSKHIVLSSYSSFLPGSIQHEWLLSELEHVDRSVTPWLIIMLHCPLYSTFHDHKREIFMTEARVHLEPVFVRHRVNFVVAGHLHSYMRTVPTIDSKPDPRGPIHIIQGNGGRQANEPYINDTVAEEWIKVRDHSMYGYGTLELFNRTHARWKWVKTGFNAEDEGGLHGRFQPDFSLNDEVWVTNQLYVDEDPIPDESLEM
;
A
#
# COMPACT_ATOMS: atom_id res chain seq x y z
N VAL A 1 13.53 4.14 8.95
CA VAL A 1 12.65 4.12 7.77
C VAL A 1 12.22 2.70 7.51
N GLN A 2 10.93 2.48 7.30
CA GLN A 2 10.36 1.17 6.92
C GLN A 2 9.88 1.28 5.48
N ILE A 3 10.15 0.27 4.66
CA ILE A 3 9.98 0.34 3.20
C ILE A 3 9.28 -0.93 2.71
N ALA A 4 8.28 -0.78 1.84
CA ALA A 4 7.74 -1.88 1.04
C ALA A 4 8.50 -1.99 -0.27
N LEU A 5 8.78 -3.22 -0.72
CA LEU A 5 9.44 -3.50 -1.99
C LEU A 5 8.56 -3.03 -3.16
N GLY A 6 9.12 -2.20 -4.04
CA GLY A 6 8.51 -1.78 -5.29
C GLY A 6 9.00 -2.56 -6.51
N ASN A 7 8.32 -2.40 -7.63
CA ASN A 7 8.68 -3.05 -8.90
C ASN A 7 10.08 -2.68 -9.41
N HIS A 8 10.54 -1.47 -9.11
CA HIS A 8 11.89 -1.02 -9.47
C HIS A 8 12.98 -1.51 -8.51
N ASP A 9 12.63 -2.15 -7.40
CA ASP A 9 13.58 -2.76 -6.48
C ASP A 9 13.84 -4.25 -6.80
N LEU A 10 13.11 -4.80 -7.78
CA LEU A 10 13.34 -6.14 -8.29
C LEU A 10 14.53 -6.08 -9.25
N ASP A 11 15.68 -6.59 -8.84
CA ASP A 11 16.90 -6.61 -9.67
C ASP A 11 16.77 -7.61 -10.81
N HIS A 12 16.99 -7.20 -12.08
CA HIS A 12 16.63 -8.02 -13.22
C HIS A 12 17.70 -8.34 -14.24
N LYS A 13 18.64 -7.46 -14.45
CA LYS A 13 19.34 -7.52 -15.75
C LYS A 13 20.60 -8.38 -15.77
N ASP A 14 21.29 -8.50 -14.66
CA ASP A 14 22.64 -9.11 -14.68
C ASP A 14 22.89 -10.12 -13.55
N THR A 15 21.99 -10.21 -12.61
CA THR A 15 22.05 -11.18 -11.52
C THR A 15 20.71 -11.90 -11.44
N MET A 16 20.70 -13.19 -11.41
CA MET A 16 19.47 -13.96 -11.21
C MET A 16 18.91 -13.86 -9.78
N GLU A 17 19.30 -12.82 -9.06
CA GLU A 17 18.93 -12.56 -7.67
C GLU A 17 17.88 -11.47 -7.60
N ILE A 18 16.70 -11.80 -7.08
CA ILE A 18 15.58 -10.87 -6.90
C ILE A 18 15.80 -10.08 -5.61
N GLY A 19 15.68 -8.74 -5.69
CA GLY A 19 15.72 -7.88 -4.52
C GLY A 19 17.07 -7.73 -3.85
N THR A 20 18.18 -8.09 -4.51
CA THR A 20 19.52 -8.04 -3.90
C THR A 20 19.93 -6.65 -3.43
N ALA A 21 19.65 -5.62 -4.24
CA ALA A 21 19.93 -4.24 -3.85
C ALA A 21 19.08 -3.79 -2.67
N TYR A 22 17.82 -4.16 -2.66
CA TYR A 22 16.89 -3.90 -1.58
C TYR A 22 17.34 -4.56 -0.27
N GLU A 23 17.66 -5.84 -0.29
CA GLU A 23 18.18 -6.58 0.87
C GLU A 23 19.48 -5.99 1.45
N LYS A 24 20.39 -5.53 0.58
CA LYS A 24 21.68 -4.97 1.01
C LYS A 24 21.57 -3.55 1.55
N ARG A 25 20.62 -2.76 1.04
CA ARG A 25 20.47 -1.34 1.42
C ARG A 25 19.63 -1.14 2.67
N PHE A 26 18.64 -1.98 2.89
CA PHE A 26 17.67 -1.79 3.95
C PHE A 26 17.71 -2.96 4.93
N ARG A 27 17.51 -2.63 6.20
CA ARG A 27 17.34 -3.63 7.26
C ARG A 27 15.96 -3.42 7.87
N MET A 28 15.04 -4.30 7.47
CA MET A 28 13.71 -4.34 8.04
C MET A 28 13.67 -5.28 9.25
N PRO A 29 12.64 -5.18 10.10
CA PRO A 29 12.44 -6.13 11.18
C PRO A 29 12.28 -7.55 10.62
N HIS A 30 13.27 -8.39 10.84
CA HIS A 30 13.21 -9.79 10.37
C HIS A 30 12.42 -10.62 11.38
N VAL A 31 11.26 -11.04 11.01
CA VAL A 31 10.39 -11.82 11.90
C VAL A 31 10.63 -13.33 11.77
N GLN A 32 11.39 -13.79 10.75
CA GLN A 32 11.41 -15.21 10.42
C GLN A 32 12.83 -15.78 10.16
N PRO A 33 13.45 -16.41 11.15
CA PRO A 33 14.65 -17.24 10.92
C PRO A 33 14.37 -18.45 10.01
N ALA A 34 13.14 -18.99 10.02
CA ALA A 34 12.76 -20.19 9.26
C ALA A 34 12.71 -19.94 7.75
N ILE A 35 12.37 -18.75 7.30
CA ILE A 35 12.35 -18.42 5.86
C ILE A 35 13.75 -18.34 5.28
N ARG A 36 14.76 -17.97 6.08
CA ARG A 36 16.17 -17.97 5.64
C ARG A 36 16.66 -19.35 5.20
N ASN A 37 16.09 -20.42 5.71
CA ASN A 37 16.48 -21.78 5.32
C ASN A 37 15.87 -22.22 3.99
N LEU A 38 14.79 -21.56 3.53
CA LEU A 38 14.21 -21.77 2.20
C LEU A 38 14.99 -21.01 1.11
N ALA A 39 15.76 -19.99 1.50
CA ALA A 39 16.57 -19.19 0.58
C ALA A 39 17.85 -19.87 0.09
N THR A 40 18.14 -21.10 0.54
CA THR A 40 19.31 -21.84 0.03
C THR A 40 19.00 -22.44 -1.34
N ASN A 41 19.48 -21.76 -2.37
CA ASN A 41 19.79 -22.24 -3.71
C ASN A 41 18.66 -22.67 -4.66
N ASP A 42 17.44 -22.98 -4.20
CA ASP A 42 16.40 -23.50 -5.09
C ASP A 42 15.32 -22.45 -5.45
N LEU A 43 15.34 -21.29 -4.81
CA LEU A 43 14.39 -20.20 -5.06
C LEU A 43 14.83 -19.22 -6.16
N PHE A 44 16.04 -19.40 -6.70
CA PHE A 44 16.48 -18.60 -7.83
C PHE A 44 15.81 -19.10 -9.09
N TYR A 45 15.13 -18.22 -9.77
CA TYR A 45 14.56 -18.50 -11.08
C TYR A 45 15.67 -18.96 -12.05
N LYS A 46 15.70 -20.24 -12.39
CA LYS A 46 16.61 -20.85 -13.37
C LYS A 46 15.94 -20.88 -14.76
N GLY A 47 15.43 -19.79 -15.22
CA GLY A 47 14.83 -19.66 -16.54
C GLY A 47 15.43 -18.52 -17.34
N GLU A 48 15.15 -18.46 -18.64
CA GLU A 48 15.43 -17.27 -19.44
C GLU A 48 14.82 -16.07 -18.75
N THR A 49 15.58 -14.97 -18.62
CA THR A 49 15.10 -13.73 -17.99
C THR A 49 13.85 -13.28 -18.73
N PRO A 50 12.66 -13.36 -18.14
CA PRO A 50 11.47 -12.82 -18.77
C PRO A 50 11.70 -11.34 -19.03
N ASP A 51 11.14 -10.84 -20.12
CA ASP A 51 11.14 -9.42 -20.39
C ASP A 51 10.57 -8.67 -19.19
N PHE A 52 11.19 -7.58 -18.78
CA PHE A 52 10.84 -6.78 -17.62
C PHE A 52 9.35 -6.39 -17.60
N GLU A 53 8.77 -6.04 -18.75
CA GLU A 53 7.33 -5.77 -18.89
C GLU A 53 6.47 -7.02 -18.64
N TYR A 54 6.99 -8.20 -18.95
CA TYR A 54 6.29 -9.45 -18.71
C TYR A 54 6.25 -9.82 -17.22
N PHE A 55 7.32 -9.54 -16.50
CA PHE A 55 7.41 -9.79 -15.05
C PHE A 55 6.45 -8.90 -14.27
N GLN A 56 6.33 -7.65 -14.65
CA GLN A 56 5.54 -6.66 -13.90
C GLN A 56 4.04 -6.91 -13.87
N ALA A 57 3.51 -7.71 -14.79
CA ALA A 57 2.06 -7.78 -14.97
C ALA A 57 1.43 -9.16 -14.75
N LYS A 58 2.18 -10.26 -14.69
CA LYS A 58 1.60 -11.59 -14.91
C LYS A 58 2.04 -12.70 -13.96
N THR A 59 3.07 -12.53 -13.13
CA THR A 59 3.63 -13.64 -12.37
C THR A 59 4.19 -13.17 -11.03
N PHE A 60 3.87 -13.88 -9.96
CA PHE A 60 4.55 -13.70 -8.68
C PHE A 60 6.00 -14.15 -8.76
N VAL A 61 6.86 -13.48 -8.01
CA VAL A 61 8.27 -13.83 -7.90
C VAL A 61 8.52 -14.64 -6.63
N PRO A 62 9.47 -15.58 -6.64
CA PRO A 62 9.80 -16.40 -5.48
C PRO A 62 10.67 -15.61 -4.47
N TYR A 63 10.18 -14.50 -3.96
CA TYR A 63 10.87 -13.66 -2.98
C TYR A 63 10.15 -13.77 -1.63
N GLU A 64 10.56 -14.76 -0.84
CA GLU A 64 9.89 -15.16 0.41
C GLU A 64 10.85 -15.10 1.61
N PHE A 65 11.82 -14.18 1.60
CA PHE A 65 12.85 -14.09 2.63
C PHE A 65 13.26 -12.65 2.93
N GLY A 66 14.02 -12.46 3.98
CA GLY A 66 14.67 -11.19 4.32
C GLY A 66 13.66 -10.06 4.54
N ASN A 67 13.71 -9.07 3.68
CA ASN A 67 12.88 -7.87 3.72
C ASN A 67 11.58 -7.99 2.87
N ALA A 68 11.27 -9.16 2.31
CA ALA A 68 10.15 -9.35 1.40
C ALA A 68 8.83 -8.87 2.03
N TYR A 69 8.56 -9.35 3.24
CA TYR A 69 7.45 -8.90 4.07
C TYR A 69 7.82 -9.02 5.54
N TYR A 70 7.24 -8.17 6.36
CA TYR A 70 7.57 -8.07 7.78
C TYR A 70 6.49 -7.30 8.54
N SER A 71 6.60 -7.28 9.86
CA SER A 71 5.71 -6.50 10.70
C SER A 71 6.48 -5.77 11.80
N PHE A 72 5.91 -4.70 12.31
CA PHE A 72 6.44 -3.97 13.44
C PHE A 72 5.33 -3.25 14.21
N VAL A 73 5.63 -2.88 15.44
CA VAL A 73 4.76 -2.05 16.26
C VAL A 73 5.36 -0.66 16.37
N PHE A 74 4.52 0.35 16.21
CA PHE A 74 4.90 1.73 16.45
C PHE A 74 3.80 2.45 17.24
N GLY A 75 4.10 2.76 18.50
CA GLY A 75 3.11 3.32 19.41
C GLY A 75 1.86 2.43 19.50
N PRO A 76 0.65 2.97 19.34
CA PRO A 76 -0.60 2.22 19.44
C PRO A 76 -0.97 1.49 18.13
N SER A 77 -0.04 1.30 17.21
CA SER A 77 -0.31 0.69 15.91
C SER A 77 0.57 -0.51 15.60
N LYS A 78 -0.03 -1.55 15.04
CA LYS A 78 0.63 -2.66 14.36
C LYS A 78 0.66 -2.38 12.86
N HIS A 79 1.83 -2.47 12.28
CA HIS A 79 2.06 -2.35 10.85
C HIS A 79 2.48 -3.70 10.29
N ILE A 80 1.84 -4.11 9.20
CA ILE A 80 2.20 -5.30 8.43
C ILE A 80 2.54 -4.83 7.02
N VAL A 81 3.77 -5.08 6.60
CA VAL A 81 4.27 -4.74 5.26
C VAL A 81 4.28 -6.02 4.44
N LEU A 82 3.59 -6.00 3.31
CA LEU A 82 3.48 -7.12 2.38
C LEU A 82 4.30 -6.86 1.12
N SER A 83 4.80 -7.92 0.53
CA SER A 83 5.33 -7.90 -0.83
C SER A 83 4.17 -8.05 -1.82
N SER A 84 3.98 -7.08 -2.71
CA SER A 84 3.01 -7.22 -3.79
C SER A 84 3.44 -8.28 -4.81
N TYR A 85 4.71 -8.63 -4.85
CA TYR A 85 5.30 -9.51 -5.87
C TYR A 85 5.51 -10.94 -5.41
N SER A 86 5.59 -11.18 -4.11
CA SER A 86 5.50 -12.54 -3.54
C SER A 86 4.06 -13.04 -3.55
N SER A 87 3.86 -14.32 -3.70
CA SER A 87 2.50 -14.88 -3.75
C SER A 87 1.77 -14.62 -2.43
N PHE A 88 0.56 -14.11 -2.53
CA PHE A 88 -0.40 -13.95 -1.44
C PHE A 88 -1.66 -14.79 -1.65
N LEU A 89 -1.61 -15.74 -2.60
CA LEU A 89 -2.70 -16.68 -2.81
C LEU A 89 -2.85 -17.61 -1.59
N PRO A 90 -4.05 -18.09 -1.30
CA PRO A 90 -4.28 -19.01 -0.19
C PRO A 90 -3.33 -20.21 -0.22
N GLY A 91 -2.69 -20.49 0.92
CA GLY A 91 -1.68 -21.54 1.06
C GLY A 91 -0.26 -21.15 0.63
N SER A 92 -0.03 -19.94 0.13
CA SER A 92 1.34 -19.44 -0.10
C SER A 92 2.02 -19.05 1.21
N ILE A 93 3.35 -18.99 1.22
CA ILE A 93 4.14 -18.72 2.43
C ILE A 93 3.78 -17.35 3.01
N GLN A 94 3.70 -16.31 2.18
CA GLN A 94 3.31 -14.98 2.63
C GLN A 94 1.88 -14.94 3.17
N HIS A 95 0.94 -15.64 2.54
CA HIS A 95 -0.46 -15.68 2.98
C HIS A 95 -0.59 -16.35 4.36
N GLU A 96 0.03 -17.52 4.55
CA GLU A 96 0.01 -18.22 5.84
C GLU A 96 0.69 -17.40 6.95
N TRP A 97 1.80 -16.75 6.62
CA TRP A 97 2.47 -15.82 7.53
C TRP A 97 1.56 -14.64 7.90
N LEU A 98 0.87 -14.04 6.92
CA LEU A 98 -0.06 -12.93 7.15
C LEU A 98 -1.19 -13.34 8.10
N LEU A 99 -1.80 -14.51 7.88
CA LEU A 99 -2.86 -15.02 8.75
C LEU A 99 -2.35 -15.19 10.18
N SER A 100 -1.17 -15.79 10.35
CA SER A 100 -0.54 -15.95 11.65
C SER A 100 -0.26 -14.61 12.33
N GLU A 101 0.27 -13.62 11.59
CA GLU A 101 0.51 -12.27 12.14
C GLU A 101 -0.78 -11.60 12.61
N LEU A 102 -1.83 -11.68 11.81
CA LEU A 102 -3.13 -11.07 12.13
C LEU A 102 -3.81 -11.72 13.33
N GLU A 103 -3.70 -13.04 13.49
CA GLU A 103 -4.25 -13.75 14.63
C GLU A 103 -3.57 -13.39 15.96
N HIS A 104 -2.30 -12.99 15.91
CA HIS A 104 -1.53 -12.61 17.10
C HIS A 104 -1.57 -11.12 17.44
N VAL A 105 -2.34 -10.31 16.70
CA VAL A 105 -2.48 -8.88 17.01
C VAL A 105 -3.30 -8.67 18.27
N ASP A 106 -2.64 -8.20 19.33
CA ASP A 106 -3.35 -7.76 20.52
C ASP A 106 -3.92 -6.34 20.31
N ARG A 107 -5.21 -6.27 19.96
CA ARG A 107 -5.92 -5.01 19.69
C ARG A 107 -6.13 -4.20 20.99
N SER A 108 -5.89 -4.77 22.15
CA SER A 108 -5.88 -4.02 23.41
C SER A 108 -4.61 -3.16 23.56
N VAL A 109 -3.52 -3.58 22.97
CA VAL A 109 -2.22 -2.88 22.96
C VAL A 109 -2.04 -2.05 21.69
N THR A 110 -2.36 -2.64 20.52
CA THR A 110 -2.27 -1.99 19.22
C THR A 110 -3.65 -1.90 18.55
N PRO A 111 -4.50 -0.96 19.00
CA PRO A 111 -5.85 -0.80 18.47
C PRO A 111 -5.89 -0.44 16.98
N TRP A 112 -4.82 0.11 16.43
CA TRP A 112 -4.71 0.45 15.02
C TRP A 112 -3.91 -0.60 14.26
N LEU A 113 -4.49 -1.09 13.16
CA LEU A 113 -3.87 -2.08 12.28
C LEU A 113 -3.76 -1.51 10.87
N ILE A 114 -2.54 -1.46 10.37
CA ILE A 114 -2.19 -0.81 9.11
C ILE A 114 -1.46 -1.82 8.24
N ILE A 115 -1.96 -2.02 7.03
CA ILE A 115 -1.30 -2.81 6.00
C ILE A 115 -0.59 -1.85 5.04
N MET A 116 0.61 -2.21 4.65
CA MET A 116 1.40 -1.49 3.65
C MET A 116 1.86 -2.46 2.57
N LEU A 117 1.70 -2.09 1.32
CA LEU A 117 2.17 -2.87 0.17
C LEU A 117 2.41 -1.92 -1.01
N HIS A 118 3.12 -2.39 -2.05
CA HIS A 118 3.42 -1.51 -3.18
C HIS A 118 2.22 -1.33 -4.11
N CYS A 119 1.63 -2.41 -4.60
CA CYS A 119 0.51 -2.33 -5.54
C CYS A 119 -0.82 -2.20 -4.80
N PRO A 120 -1.68 -1.22 -5.12
CA PRO A 120 -2.95 -1.01 -4.42
C PRO A 120 -3.99 -2.07 -4.79
N LEU A 121 -4.92 -2.36 -3.87
CA LEU A 121 -6.07 -3.21 -4.13
C LEU A 121 -7.15 -2.49 -4.96
N TYR A 122 -7.23 -1.18 -4.83
CA TYR A 122 -8.22 -0.32 -5.47
C TYR A 122 -7.55 0.79 -6.26
N SER A 123 -8.00 1.01 -7.48
CA SER A 123 -7.52 2.10 -8.32
C SER A 123 -8.58 2.52 -9.34
N THR A 124 -8.60 3.81 -9.65
CA THR A 124 -9.36 4.39 -10.77
C THR A 124 -8.45 5.04 -11.80
N PHE A 125 -7.18 4.77 -11.71
CA PHE A 125 -6.21 5.18 -12.72
C PHE A 125 -6.11 4.14 -13.83
N HIS A 126 -5.75 4.58 -15.01
CA HIS A 126 -5.72 3.74 -16.21
C HIS A 126 -4.57 2.74 -16.19
N ASP A 127 -3.40 3.19 -15.73
CA ASP A 127 -2.20 2.40 -15.77
C ASP A 127 -2.25 1.28 -14.72
N HIS A 128 -1.57 0.19 -15.01
CA HIS A 128 -1.46 -0.98 -14.12
C HIS A 128 -2.77 -1.72 -13.74
N LYS A 129 -3.94 -1.24 -14.18
CA LYS A 129 -5.27 -1.77 -13.78
C LYS A 129 -5.51 -3.26 -14.05
N ARG A 130 -4.67 -3.90 -14.87
CA ARG A 130 -4.77 -5.32 -15.24
C ARG A 130 -3.69 -6.20 -14.60
N GLU A 131 -2.85 -5.62 -13.77
CA GLU A 131 -1.82 -6.40 -13.09
C GLU A 131 -2.45 -7.37 -12.10
N ILE A 132 -1.95 -8.61 -12.08
CA ILE A 132 -2.43 -9.64 -11.16
C ILE A 132 -2.22 -9.21 -9.69
N PHE A 133 -1.17 -8.45 -9.42
CA PHE A 133 -0.85 -7.95 -8.09
C PHE A 133 -1.95 -7.04 -7.51
N MET A 134 -2.77 -6.42 -8.36
CA MET A 134 -3.90 -5.60 -7.96
C MET A 134 -5.20 -6.39 -7.96
N THR A 135 -5.47 -7.13 -9.05
CA THR A 135 -6.73 -7.86 -9.22
C THR A 135 -6.86 -9.02 -8.23
N GLU A 136 -5.81 -9.83 -8.11
CA GLU A 136 -5.78 -10.96 -7.17
C GLU A 136 -5.68 -10.50 -5.71
N ALA A 137 -4.96 -9.38 -5.44
CA ALA A 137 -4.87 -8.84 -4.10
C ALA A 137 -6.25 -8.50 -3.53
N ARG A 138 -7.13 -7.88 -4.33
CA ARG A 138 -8.49 -7.58 -3.89
C ARG A 138 -9.27 -8.85 -3.58
N VAL A 139 -9.19 -9.86 -4.44
CA VAL A 139 -9.93 -11.12 -4.28
C VAL A 139 -9.48 -11.88 -3.02
N HIS A 140 -8.18 -11.93 -2.75
CA HIS A 140 -7.62 -12.80 -1.71
C HIS A 140 -7.27 -12.09 -0.41
N LEU A 141 -6.87 -10.83 -0.46
CA LEU A 141 -6.47 -10.09 0.75
C LEU A 141 -7.60 -9.27 1.37
N GLU A 142 -8.52 -8.71 0.58
CA GLU A 142 -9.59 -7.88 1.13
C GLU A 142 -10.46 -8.64 2.14
N PRO A 143 -10.93 -9.88 1.89
CA PRO A 143 -11.71 -10.62 2.89
C PRO A 143 -10.95 -10.83 4.20
N VAL A 144 -9.64 -11.04 4.11
CA VAL A 144 -8.76 -11.18 5.28
C VAL A 144 -8.69 -9.86 6.04
N PHE A 145 -8.48 -8.74 5.34
CA PHE A 145 -8.39 -7.41 5.97
C PHE A 145 -9.70 -7.01 6.66
N VAL A 146 -10.83 -7.26 6.01
CA VAL A 146 -12.16 -7.00 6.58
C VAL A 146 -12.40 -7.84 7.84
N ARG A 147 -12.11 -9.14 7.79
CA ARG A 147 -12.26 -10.06 8.92
C ARG A 147 -11.46 -9.60 10.15
N HIS A 148 -10.26 -9.10 9.95
CA HIS A 148 -9.37 -8.66 11.02
C HIS A 148 -9.49 -7.16 11.36
N ARG A 149 -10.51 -6.47 10.80
CA ARG A 149 -10.77 -5.04 11.04
C ARG A 149 -9.53 -4.18 10.81
N VAL A 150 -8.87 -4.37 9.67
CA VAL A 150 -7.78 -3.50 9.22
C VAL A 150 -8.32 -2.08 9.05
N ASN A 151 -7.58 -1.10 9.57
CA ASN A 151 -8.01 0.30 9.52
C ASN A 151 -7.59 0.99 8.22
N PHE A 152 -6.34 0.78 7.82
CA PHE A 152 -5.78 1.41 6.64
C PHE A 152 -5.02 0.40 5.77
N VAL A 153 -5.17 0.52 4.47
CA VAL A 153 -4.32 -0.13 3.47
C VAL A 153 -3.63 0.97 2.67
N VAL A 154 -2.32 1.11 2.86
CA VAL A 154 -1.51 2.16 2.21
C VAL A 154 -0.66 1.54 1.14
N ALA A 155 -0.74 2.10 -0.07
CA ALA A 155 -0.01 1.61 -1.23
C ALA A 155 0.65 2.76 -2.01
N GLY A 156 1.56 2.39 -2.91
CA GLY A 156 2.22 3.28 -3.86
C GLY A 156 1.90 2.89 -5.30
N HIS A 157 2.93 2.57 -6.08
CA HIS A 157 2.92 2.07 -7.45
C HIS A 157 2.38 3.06 -8.49
N LEU A 158 1.17 3.51 -8.34
CA LEU A 158 0.56 4.55 -9.16
C LEU A 158 1.07 5.91 -8.71
N HIS A 159 1.64 6.68 -9.63
CA HIS A 159 2.25 7.99 -9.34
C HIS A 159 1.17 9.07 -9.14
N SER A 160 0.30 8.82 -8.18
CA SER A 160 -0.89 9.63 -7.92
C SER A 160 -1.28 9.55 -6.46
N TYR A 161 -2.24 10.35 -6.06
CA TYR A 161 -2.91 10.26 -4.78
C TYR A 161 -4.34 9.78 -4.95
N MET A 162 -4.78 8.88 -4.12
CA MET A 162 -6.19 8.50 -4.00
C MET A 162 -6.51 8.07 -2.57
N ARG A 163 -7.68 8.44 -2.08
CA ARG A 163 -8.24 7.91 -0.84
C ARG A 163 -9.69 7.49 -1.04
N THR A 164 -10.01 6.33 -0.52
CA THR A 164 -11.40 5.84 -0.47
C THR A 164 -12.09 6.30 0.82
N VAL A 165 -13.42 6.19 0.86
CA VAL A 165 -14.13 6.01 2.12
C VAL A 165 -13.84 4.60 2.64
N PRO A 166 -14.24 4.20 3.87
CA PRO A 166 -14.21 2.80 4.26
C PRO A 166 -14.96 1.95 3.23
N THR A 167 -14.30 0.91 2.70
CA THR A 167 -14.76 0.24 1.46
C THR A 167 -14.64 -1.27 1.57
N ILE A 168 -15.67 -1.98 1.09
CA ILE A 168 -15.70 -3.43 0.87
C ILE A 168 -16.32 -3.67 -0.51
N ASP A 169 -15.69 -4.48 -1.34
CA ASP A 169 -16.19 -4.88 -2.67
C ASP A 169 -16.66 -3.68 -3.51
N SER A 170 -15.84 -2.62 -3.57
CA SER A 170 -16.14 -1.38 -4.31
C SER A 170 -17.43 -0.68 -3.87
N LYS A 171 -17.78 -0.80 -2.59
CA LYS A 171 -18.94 -0.12 -1.99
C LYS A 171 -18.54 0.51 -0.67
N PRO A 172 -19.09 1.68 -0.34
CA PRO A 172 -18.96 2.24 1.00
C PRO A 172 -19.48 1.27 2.06
N ASP A 173 -18.64 0.90 3.00
CA ASP A 173 -19.00 0.07 4.16
C ASP A 173 -18.12 0.48 5.35
N PRO A 174 -18.70 0.93 6.47
CA PRO A 174 -17.93 1.41 7.62
C PRO A 174 -17.03 0.34 8.27
N ARG A 175 -17.26 -0.94 8.00
CA ARG A 175 -16.44 -2.04 8.48
C ARG A 175 -15.20 -2.28 7.63
N GLY A 176 -15.14 -1.70 6.43
CA GLY A 176 -14.03 -1.85 5.50
C GLY A 176 -12.83 -0.99 5.87
N PRO A 177 -11.64 -1.32 5.39
CA PRO A 177 -10.48 -0.46 5.49
C PRO A 177 -10.62 0.79 4.61
N ILE A 178 -9.87 1.83 4.97
CA ILE A 178 -9.62 2.97 4.07
C ILE A 178 -8.40 2.63 3.23
N HIS A 179 -8.56 2.68 1.91
CA HIS A 179 -7.45 2.47 0.98
C HIS A 179 -6.85 3.82 0.56
N ILE A 180 -5.52 3.91 0.61
CA ILE A 180 -4.77 5.11 0.27
C ILE A 180 -3.71 4.74 -0.75
N ILE A 181 -3.72 5.40 -1.89
CA ILE A 181 -2.61 5.42 -2.83
C ILE A 181 -1.80 6.68 -2.54
N GLN A 182 -0.52 6.51 -2.20
CA GLN A 182 0.44 7.57 -1.93
C GLN A 182 1.69 7.33 -2.78
N GLY A 183 1.53 7.31 -4.10
CA GLY A 183 2.62 7.05 -5.05
C GLY A 183 3.27 8.31 -5.63
N ASN A 184 2.78 9.49 -5.27
CA ASN A 184 3.20 10.78 -5.81
C ASN A 184 4.27 11.51 -4.98
N GLY A 185 5.13 10.76 -4.28
CA GLY A 185 6.14 11.33 -3.38
C GLY A 185 7.36 11.95 -4.07
N GLY A 186 7.59 11.69 -5.37
CA GLY A 186 8.80 12.19 -6.04
C GLY A 186 8.93 11.83 -7.51
N ARG A 187 8.16 10.89 -8.01
CA ARG A 187 8.01 10.60 -9.44
C ARG A 187 6.88 11.46 -10.00
N GLN A 188 6.96 11.84 -11.27
CA GLN A 188 5.95 12.64 -11.95
C GLN A 188 4.54 12.06 -11.73
N ALA A 189 3.68 12.88 -11.13
CA ALA A 189 2.29 12.52 -10.88
C ALA A 189 1.49 12.87 -12.13
N ASN A 190 1.11 11.87 -12.91
CA ASN A 190 0.38 12.05 -14.17
C ASN A 190 -0.41 10.83 -14.63
N GLU A 191 -0.72 9.92 -13.72
CA GLU A 191 -1.49 8.72 -14.04
C GLU A 191 -2.91 9.11 -14.51
N PRO A 192 -3.30 8.84 -15.77
CA PRO A 192 -4.61 9.25 -16.26
C PRO A 192 -5.73 8.45 -15.56
N TYR A 193 -6.87 9.09 -15.39
CA TYR A 193 -8.06 8.41 -14.88
C TYR A 193 -8.65 7.44 -15.92
N ILE A 194 -9.23 6.35 -15.45
CA ILE A 194 -10.01 5.45 -16.31
C ILE A 194 -11.23 6.20 -16.86
N ASN A 195 -11.84 7.03 -16.04
CA ASN A 195 -12.98 7.85 -16.38
C ASN A 195 -12.91 9.18 -15.61
N ASP A 196 -12.88 10.28 -16.31
CA ASP A 196 -12.76 11.61 -15.71
C ASP A 196 -14.06 12.08 -15.04
N THR A 197 -15.20 11.54 -15.44
CA THR A 197 -16.53 12.04 -15.05
C THR A 197 -17.21 11.23 -13.95
N VAL A 198 -16.80 10.00 -13.69
CA VAL A 198 -17.47 9.12 -12.74
C VAL A 198 -16.70 9.09 -11.44
N ALA A 199 -17.28 9.70 -10.40
CA ALA A 199 -16.90 9.41 -9.04
C ALA A 199 -17.67 8.16 -8.59
N GLU A 200 -16.98 7.03 -8.51
CA GLU A 200 -17.50 5.88 -7.78
C GLU A 200 -17.76 6.30 -6.33
N GLU A 201 -18.82 5.84 -5.71
CA GLU A 201 -19.22 6.26 -4.35
C GLU A 201 -18.16 5.95 -3.28
N TRP A 202 -17.31 4.95 -3.54
CA TRP A 202 -16.23 4.58 -2.64
C TRP A 202 -14.98 5.46 -2.77
N ILE A 203 -14.88 6.31 -3.81
CA ILE A 203 -13.77 7.26 -3.96
C ILE A 203 -14.10 8.56 -3.24
N LYS A 204 -13.24 9.00 -2.35
CA LYS A 204 -13.40 10.29 -1.70
C LYS A 204 -12.58 11.38 -2.36
N VAL A 205 -11.31 11.12 -2.63
CA VAL A 205 -10.37 12.06 -3.25
C VAL A 205 -9.46 11.31 -4.20
N ARG A 206 -9.11 11.93 -5.33
CA ARG A 206 -8.05 11.50 -6.23
C ARG A 206 -7.38 12.71 -6.86
N ASP A 207 -6.06 12.64 -7.01
CA ASP A 207 -5.25 13.67 -7.64
C ASP A 207 -4.06 13.02 -8.37
N HIS A 208 -3.88 13.35 -9.63
CA HIS A 208 -2.79 12.85 -10.46
C HIS A 208 -1.85 13.97 -10.95
N SER A 209 -1.94 15.14 -10.40
CA SER A 209 -1.22 16.34 -10.88
C SER A 209 -0.16 16.85 -9.91
N MET A 210 -0.21 16.44 -8.65
CA MET A 210 0.59 17.04 -7.59
C MET A 210 1.48 16.01 -6.89
N TYR A 211 2.68 16.43 -6.51
CA TYR A 211 3.48 15.72 -5.53
C TYR A 211 2.93 15.97 -4.12
N GLY A 212 3.17 15.02 -3.23
CA GLY A 212 2.72 15.16 -1.87
C GLY A 212 3.17 14.05 -0.94
N TYR A 213 2.82 14.21 0.32
CA TYR A 213 3.02 13.20 1.35
C TYR A 213 1.81 13.13 2.28
N GLY A 214 1.59 11.95 2.85
CA GLY A 214 0.54 11.72 3.82
C GLY A 214 1.08 11.67 5.24
N THR A 215 0.28 12.10 6.21
CA THR A 215 0.52 11.92 7.64
C THR A 215 -0.69 11.27 8.29
N LEU A 216 -0.41 10.26 9.12
CA LEU A 216 -1.42 9.60 9.94
C LEU A 216 -1.16 9.93 11.40
N GLU A 217 -2.09 10.62 12.04
CA GLU A 217 -2.03 10.99 13.45
C GLU A 217 -3.01 10.10 14.22
N LEU A 218 -2.52 9.33 15.16
CA LEU A 218 -3.32 8.45 16.03
C LEU A 218 -3.54 9.16 17.36
N PHE A 219 -4.73 9.71 17.59
CA PHE A 219 -5.04 10.50 18.77
C PHE A 219 -5.31 9.63 20.00
N ASN A 220 -6.06 8.55 19.79
CA ASN A 220 -6.44 7.61 20.83
C ASN A 220 -6.81 6.25 20.21
N ARG A 221 -7.49 5.39 20.96
CA ARG A 221 -7.88 4.05 20.50
C ARG A 221 -8.97 4.08 19.43
N THR A 222 -9.78 5.14 19.40
CA THR A 222 -10.98 5.25 18.59
C THR A 222 -10.83 6.21 17.42
N HIS A 223 -9.97 7.22 17.53
CA HIS A 223 -9.89 8.29 16.53
C HIS A 223 -8.47 8.49 16.01
N ALA A 224 -8.38 8.63 14.70
CA ALA A 224 -7.18 9.00 13.96
C ALA A 224 -7.52 10.09 12.95
N ARG A 225 -6.49 10.74 12.44
CA ARG A 225 -6.61 11.73 11.38
C ARG A 225 -5.59 11.45 10.29
N TRP A 226 -6.05 11.33 9.07
CA TRP A 226 -5.20 11.31 7.89
C TRP A 226 -5.18 12.70 7.26
N LYS A 227 -4.01 13.13 6.82
CA LYS A 227 -3.81 14.36 6.03
C LYS A 227 -2.93 14.06 4.85
N TRP A 228 -3.28 14.62 3.70
CA TRP A 228 -2.39 14.66 2.55
C TRP A 228 -2.03 16.12 2.23
N VAL A 229 -0.72 16.40 2.20
CA VAL A 229 -0.16 17.73 1.97
C VAL A 229 0.52 17.71 0.61
N LYS A 230 0.15 18.63 -0.25
CA LYS A 230 0.84 18.89 -1.51
C LYS A 230 2.21 19.47 -1.22
N THR A 231 3.21 19.10 -2.03
CA THR A 231 4.55 19.69 -1.96
C THR A 231 4.88 20.50 -3.19
N GLY A 232 4.15 20.30 -4.28
CA GLY A 232 4.32 21.01 -5.51
C GLY A 232 3.99 20.18 -6.75
N PHE A 233 4.25 20.76 -7.89
CA PHE A 233 4.07 20.13 -9.20
C PHE A 233 5.21 20.52 -10.13
N ASN A 234 5.44 19.74 -11.17
CA ASN A 234 6.28 20.16 -12.27
C ASN A 234 5.43 20.94 -13.27
N ALA A 235 5.65 22.24 -13.39
CA ALA A 235 5.08 23.00 -14.49
C ALA A 235 5.62 22.43 -15.81
N GLU A 236 4.72 22.11 -16.74
CA GLU A 236 5.13 21.62 -18.06
C GLU A 236 5.95 22.68 -18.77
N ASP A 237 7.22 22.39 -19.06
CA ASP A 237 7.91 23.04 -20.16
C ASP A 237 7.50 22.32 -21.45
N GLU A 238 7.42 23.02 -22.54
CA GLU A 238 7.05 22.51 -23.87
C GLU A 238 7.91 21.33 -24.40
N GLY A 239 8.78 20.77 -23.52
CA GLY A 239 9.64 19.61 -23.76
C GLY A 239 9.50 18.44 -22.78
N GLY A 240 8.60 18.48 -21.83
CA GLY A 240 8.03 17.30 -21.09
C GLY A 240 8.87 16.62 -20.04
N LEU A 241 10.17 16.82 -19.93
CA LEU A 241 11.02 16.03 -19.01
C LEU A 241 11.72 16.85 -17.91
N HIS A 242 11.69 18.15 -17.98
CA HIS A 242 12.42 19.04 -17.06
C HIS A 242 11.60 20.23 -16.57
N GLY A 243 10.31 20.05 -16.39
CA GLY A 243 9.42 21.08 -15.84
C GLY A 243 9.97 21.67 -14.55
N ARG A 244 9.92 22.98 -14.42
CA ARG A 244 10.39 23.67 -13.23
C ARG A 244 9.48 23.32 -12.06
N PHE A 245 10.04 22.76 -10.99
CA PHE A 245 9.29 22.48 -9.77
C PHE A 245 8.68 23.76 -9.20
N GLN A 246 7.37 23.73 -8.99
CA GLN A 246 6.60 24.80 -8.35
C GLN A 246 6.17 24.31 -6.96
N PRO A 247 6.68 24.90 -5.88
CA PRO A 247 6.30 24.50 -4.54
C PRO A 247 4.85 24.90 -4.22
N ASP A 248 4.12 23.96 -3.60
CA ASP A 248 2.78 24.20 -3.06
C ASP A 248 2.63 23.31 -1.82
N PHE A 249 2.61 23.90 -0.64
CA PHE A 249 2.49 23.19 0.63
C PHE A 249 1.08 23.32 1.23
N SER A 250 0.07 23.35 0.38
CA SER A 250 -1.31 23.38 0.84
C SER A 250 -1.80 22.01 1.33
N LEU A 251 -2.60 22.01 2.38
CA LEU A 251 -3.40 20.85 2.77
C LEU A 251 -4.46 20.61 1.70
N ASN A 252 -4.53 19.39 1.17
CA ASN A 252 -5.47 19.07 0.10
C ASN A 252 -6.50 18.02 0.46
N ASP A 253 -6.19 17.14 1.39
CA ASP A 253 -7.13 16.15 1.90
C ASP A 253 -6.93 15.96 3.39
N GLU A 254 -8.02 15.97 4.13
CA GLU A 254 -8.06 15.69 5.56
C GLU A 254 -9.30 14.88 5.90
N VAL A 255 -9.13 13.88 6.74
CA VAL A 255 -10.23 13.08 7.25
C VAL A 255 -9.98 12.60 8.66
N TRP A 256 -11.00 12.73 9.48
CA TRP A 256 -11.09 12.03 10.75
C TRP A 256 -11.62 10.61 10.53
N VAL A 257 -11.03 9.65 11.20
CA VAL A 257 -11.32 8.24 11.03
C VAL A 257 -11.66 7.64 12.39
N THR A 258 -12.83 7.04 12.48
CA THR A 258 -13.20 6.18 13.60
C THR A 258 -12.60 4.79 13.37
N ASN A 259 -11.99 4.21 14.39
CA ASN A 259 -11.43 2.88 14.31
C ASN A 259 -12.54 1.84 14.09
N GLN A 260 -12.40 1.00 13.08
CA GLN A 260 -13.38 -0.02 12.70
C GLN A 260 -13.72 -1.03 13.82
N LEU A 261 -12.88 -1.15 14.83
CA LEU A 261 -13.19 -1.95 16.02
C LEU A 261 -14.40 -1.41 16.79
N TYR A 262 -14.70 -0.12 16.65
CA TYR A 262 -15.70 0.60 17.44
C TYR A 262 -16.86 1.16 16.58
N VAL A 263 -16.88 0.85 15.29
CA VAL A 263 -17.92 1.36 14.36
C VAL A 263 -19.33 0.91 14.74
N ASP A 264 -19.46 -0.26 15.37
CA ASP A 264 -20.75 -0.77 15.84
C ASP A 264 -21.14 -0.22 17.23
N GLU A 265 -20.23 0.48 17.92
CA GLU A 265 -20.40 0.96 19.29
C GLU A 265 -20.65 2.46 19.39
N ASP A 266 -20.08 3.26 18.46
CA ASP A 266 -20.21 4.72 18.49
C ASP A 266 -20.72 5.27 17.15
N PRO A 267 -21.71 6.17 17.13
CA PRO A 267 -22.03 6.94 15.95
C PRO A 267 -20.83 7.82 15.56
N ILE A 268 -20.58 7.95 14.26
CA ILE A 268 -19.55 8.85 13.71
C ILE A 268 -19.75 10.23 14.36
N PRO A 269 -18.72 10.81 15.00
CA PRO A 269 -18.85 12.15 15.53
C PRO A 269 -19.24 13.11 14.41
N ASP A 270 -20.26 13.93 14.65
CA ASP A 270 -20.68 15.00 13.77
C ASP A 270 -19.48 15.91 13.45
N GLU A 271 -19.39 16.38 12.21
CA GLU A 271 -18.32 17.27 11.70
C GLU A 271 -18.11 18.55 12.53
N SER A 272 -18.91 18.76 13.55
CA SER A 272 -18.86 19.88 14.49
C SER A 272 -17.75 19.82 15.56
N LEU A 273 -16.93 18.77 15.61
CA LEU A 273 -15.76 18.70 16.50
C LEU A 273 -14.47 19.31 15.89
N GLU A 274 -14.64 20.30 15.04
CA GLU A 274 -13.58 21.24 14.71
C GLU A 274 -13.41 22.25 15.86
N MET A 275 -12.45 22.01 16.72
CA MET A 275 -11.73 23.09 17.48
C MET A 275 -10.36 22.62 17.87
#